data_fe587b257a7a574652d75848a450f63e
#
_entry.id   fe587b257a7a574652d75848a450f63e
#
_cell.length_a   1.000
_cell.length_b   1.000
_cell.length_c   1.000
_cell.angle_alpha   90.00
_cell.angle_beta   90.00
_cell.angle_gamma   90.00
#
_symmetry.space_group_name_H-M   'P 1'
#
loop_
_entity.id
_entity.type
_entity.pdbx_description
1 polymer ?
#
loop_
_entity_poly.entity_id
_entity_poly.type
_entity_poly.pdbx_seq_one_letter_code
_entity_poly.pdbx_strand_id
1 'polypeptide(L)'
;NKAVDFSFRNVSYHVEIVGVDVFPQGFAAVADRLSDFRGVNMICDIGNGTMNIMFINDKKPVSGNMFTEKYGTHQCLLAVRENVMRIHHTTVDEAIINRVFRFGTADIKEDYLKTITDTATDYVAGIFKRLREHEYNPELMRLYVLGGGSCLIRNFGVYDASRVTINDDICATAKGYEYLAELNARKGNSR
;
A
#
# COMPACT_ATOMS: atom_id res chain seq x y z
N ASN A 1 -20.79 -24.49 -5.03
CA ASN A 1 -20.15 -24.66 -3.72
C ASN A 1 -18.89 -25.51 -3.88
N LYS A 2 -17.83 -25.14 -3.18
CA LYS A 2 -16.59 -25.92 -3.13
C LYS A 2 -16.29 -26.21 -1.67
N ALA A 3 -16.16 -27.50 -1.33
CA ALA A 3 -15.76 -27.93 0.01
C ALA A 3 -14.27 -28.27 0.03
N VAL A 4 -13.61 -27.96 1.13
CA VAL A 4 -12.21 -28.28 1.39
C VAL A 4 -12.07 -28.85 2.79
N ASP A 5 -11.46 -30.02 2.88
CA ASP A 5 -11.10 -30.66 4.14
C ASP A 5 -9.60 -30.53 4.38
N PHE A 6 -9.20 -30.07 5.56
CA PHE A 6 -7.78 -29.98 5.93
C PHE A 6 -7.61 -30.11 7.44
N SER A 7 -6.38 -30.38 7.86
CA SER A 7 -6.01 -30.40 9.28
C SER A 7 -4.97 -29.32 9.57
N PHE A 8 -5.16 -28.59 10.66
CA PHE A 8 -4.21 -27.61 11.15
C PHE A 8 -4.05 -27.78 12.67
N ARG A 9 -2.82 -27.93 13.15
CA ARG A 9 -2.47 -28.17 14.57
C ARG A 9 -3.29 -29.29 15.20
N ASN A 10 -3.41 -30.44 14.49
CA ASN A 10 -4.17 -31.64 14.90
C ASN A 10 -5.71 -31.42 15.02
N VAL A 11 -6.23 -30.35 14.53
CA VAL A 11 -7.67 -30.09 14.41
C VAL A 11 -8.08 -30.27 12.96
N SER A 12 -9.10 -31.08 12.70
CA SER A 12 -9.68 -31.25 11.37
C SER A 12 -10.74 -30.18 11.11
N TYR A 13 -10.66 -29.57 9.92
CA TYR A 13 -11.58 -28.53 9.46
C TYR A 13 -12.28 -29.01 8.20
N HIS A 14 -13.58 -28.80 8.16
CA HIS A 14 -14.39 -28.88 6.94
C HIS A 14 -14.90 -27.49 6.63
N VAL A 15 -14.50 -26.93 5.46
CA VAL A 15 -14.86 -25.58 5.04
C VAL A 15 -15.65 -25.66 3.74
N GLU A 16 -16.86 -25.14 3.74
CA GLU A 16 -17.69 -25.01 2.54
C GLU A 16 -17.71 -23.53 2.09
N ILE A 17 -17.31 -23.29 0.83
CA ILE A 17 -17.40 -21.96 0.19
C ILE A 17 -18.79 -21.83 -0.43
N VAL A 18 -19.65 -21.07 0.20
CA VAL A 18 -21.05 -20.87 -0.21
C VAL A 18 -21.27 -19.67 -1.13
N GLY A 19 -20.31 -18.73 -1.16
CA GLY A 19 -20.36 -17.54 -2.01
C GLY A 19 -19.01 -16.86 -2.09
N VAL A 20 -18.87 -15.98 -3.09
CA VAL A 20 -17.66 -15.15 -3.30
C VAL A 20 -18.11 -13.76 -3.73
N ASP A 21 -17.65 -12.74 -3.00
CA ASP A 21 -17.74 -11.34 -3.39
C ASP A 21 -16.35 -10.83 -3.80
N VAL A 22 -16.31 -10.00 -4.84
CA VAL A 22 -15.05 -9.43 -5.36
C VAL A 22 -15.07 -7.92 -5.20
N PHE A 23 -14.06 -7.40 -4.52
CA PHE A 23 -13.87 -5.96 -4.34
C PHE A 23 -12.44 -5.56 -4.73
N PRO A 24 -12.23 -4.35 -5.28
CA PRO A 24 -10.89 -3.83 -5.52
C PRO A 24 -10.11 -3.71 -4.19
N GLN A 25 -8.84 -4.14 -4.19
CA GLN A 25 -8.01 -4.20 -2.99
C GLN A 25 -7.93 -2.85 -2.27
N GLY A 26 -7.57 -1.78 -2.95
CA GLY A 26 -7.47 -0.44 -2.35
C GLY A 26 -8.80 0.08 -1.81
N PHE A 27 -9.93 -0.25 -2.47
CA PHE A 27 -11.27 0.12 -1.98
C PHE A 27 -11.60 -0.60 -0.67
N ALA A 28 -11.33 -1.89 -0.57
CA ALA A 28 -11.55 -2.65 0.65
C ALA A 28 -10.82 -2.02 1.84
N ALA A 29 -9.55 -1.62 1.66
CA ALA A 29 -8.74 -1.04 2.73
C ALA A 29 -9.26 0.27 3.33
N VAL A 30 -10.22 0.92 2.68
CA VAL A 30 -10.83 2.18 3.14
C VAL A 30 -12.35 2.08 3.31
N ALA A 31 -12.91 0.88 3.20
CA ALA A 31 -14.37 0.66 3.19
C ALA A 31 -15.06 1.13 4.49
N ASP A 32 -14.38 0.99 5.63
CA ASP A 32 -14.86 1.39 6.95
C ASP A 32 -14.91 2.91 7.15
N ARG A 33 -14.15 3.66 6.36
CA ARG A 33 -14.01 5.12 6.44
C ARG A 33 -14.45 5.88 5.20
N LEU A 34 -15.26 5.27 4.34
CA LEU A 34 -15.79 5.94 3.15
C LEU A 34 -16.59 7.20 3.45
N SER A 35 -17.10 7.35 4.70
CA SER A 35 -17.73 8.59 5.15
C SER A 35 -16.83 9.82 5.06
N ASP A 36 -15.51 9.64 5.14
CA ASP A 36 -14.51 10.70 5.13
C ASP A 36 -14.17 11.18 3.72
N PHE A 37 -14.54 10.37 2.71
CA PHE A 37 -14.27 10.64 1.30
C PHE A 37 -15.32 11.59 0.72
N ARG A 38 -14.89 12.79 0.38
CA ARG A 38 -15.70 13.82 -0.31
C ARG A 38 -15.03 14.23 -1.60
N GLY A 39 -15.80 14.34 -2.69
CA GLY A 39 -15.28 14.65 -4.00
C GLY A 39 -14.29 13.59 -4.49
N VAL A 40 -13.32 14.01 -5.31
CA VAL A 40 -12.31 13.13 -5.90
C VAL A 40 -11.15 12.92 -4.94
N ASN A 41 -10.81 11.65 -4.72
CA ASN A 41 -9.68 11.22 -3.92
C ASN A 41 -8.90 10.15 -4.66
N MET A 42 -7.59 10.06 -4.42
CA MET A 42 -6.75 8.99 -4.95
C MET A 42 -6.32 8.05 -3.82
N ILE A 43 -6.35 6.76 -4.09
CA ILE A 43 -5.74 5.73 -3.25
C ILE A 43 -4.47 5.25 -3.93
N CYS A 44 -3.40 5.11 -3.16
CA CYS A 44 -2.12 4.54 -3.56
C CYS A 44 -1.77 3.40 -2.61
N ASP A 45 -1.91 2.16 -3.07
CA ASP A 45 -1.56 0.95 -2.30
C ASP A 45 -0.20 0.44 -2.76
N ILE A 46 0.82 0.62 -1.90
CA ILE A 46 2.20 0.28 -2.20
C ILE A 46 2.53 -1.07 -1.58
N GLY A 47 2.54 -2.11 -2.42
CA GLY A 47 2.95 -3.46 -2.04
C GLY A 47 4.44 -3.69 -2.18
N ASN A 48 4.85 -4.96 -2.12
CA ASN A 48 6.25 -5.35 -2.31
C ASN A 48 6.67 -5.18 -3.78
N GLY A 49 5.90 -5.70 -4.73
CA GLY A 49 6.24 -5.70 -6.16
C GLY A 49 5.55 -4.60 -6.96
N THR A 50 4.42 -4.10 -6.51
CA THR A 50 3.54 -3.19 -7.28
C THR A 50 3.02 -2.05 -6.42
N MET A 51 2.65 -0.98 -7.10
CA MET A 51 1.86 0.13 -6.61
C MET A 51 0.53 0.12 -7.37
N ASN A 52 -0.58 0.00 -6.65
CA ASN A 52 -1.92 0.07 -7.22
C ASN A 52 -2.52 1.45 -6.95
N ILE A 53 -3.06 2.06 -7.99
CA ILE A 53 -3.65 3.41 -7.96
C ILE A 53 -5.13 3.28 -8.28
N MET A 54 -5.98 3.95 -7.51
CA MET A 54 -7.42 3.97 -7.72
C MET A 54 -7.98 5.33 -7.38
N PHE A 55 -9.00 5.74 -8.15
CA PHE A 55 -9.79 6.91 -7.83
C PHE A 55 -11.10 6.55 -7.11
N ILE A 56 -11.44 7.35 -6.12
CA ILE A 56 -12.75 7.34 -5.47
C ILE A 56 -13.38 8.72 -5.66
N ASN A 57 -14.60 8.76 -6.16
CA ASN A 57 -15.39 9.98 -6.25
C ASN A 57 -16.69 9.79 -5.44
N ASP A 58 -16.91 10.69 -4.47
CA ASP A 58 -18.05 10.67 -3.58
C ASP A 58 -18.37 9.25 -3.04
N LYS A 59 -17.36 8.64 -2.43
CA LYS A 59 -17.43 7.32 -1.76
C LYS A 59 -17.54 6.11 -2.69
N LYS A 60 -17.44 6.29 -4.02
CA LYS A 60 -17.54 5.21 -5.00
C LYS A 60 -16.26 5.09 -5.81
N PRO A 61 -15.77 3.85 -6.06
CA PRO A 61 -14.67 3.64 -6.99
C PRO A 61 -15.03 4.15 -8.38
N VAL A 62 -14.11 4.83 -9.04
CA VAL A 62 -14.29 5.28 -10.42
C VAL A 62 -13.88 4.14 -11.35
N SER A 63 -14.84 3.58 -12.07
CA SER A 63 -14.59 2.50 -13.02
C SER A 63 -13.67 2.96 -14.15
N GLY A 64 -12.68 2.13 -14.51
CA GLY A 64 -11.72 2.44 -15.56
C GLY A 64 -10.51 3.27 -15.10
N ASN A 65 -10.53 3.84 -13.88
CA ASN A 65 -9.43 4.62 -13.32
C ASN A 65 -8.70 3.83 -12.21
N MET A 66 -8.26 2.62 -12.57
CA MET A 66 -7.46 1.74 -11.72
C MET A 66 -6.21 1.32 -12.48
N PHE A 67 -5.05 1.56 -11.90
CA PHE A 67 -3.76 1.33 -12.55
C PHE A 67 -2.86 0.51 -11.63
N THR A 68 -1.98 -0.28 -12.25
CA THR A 68 -0.95 -1.05 -11.53
C THR A 68 0.40 -0.75 -12.14
N GLU A 69 1.32 -0.25 -11.32
CA GLU A 69 2.69 0.05 -11.67
C GLU A 69 3.64 -0.96 -11.02
N LYS A 70 4.68 -1.39 -11.74
CA LYS A 70 5.79 -2.16 -11.14
C LYS A 70 6.70 -1.23 -10.32
N TYR A 71 6.17 -0.69 -9.23
CA TYR A 71 6.83 0.34 -8.43
C TYR A 71 6.53 0.13 -6.93
N GLY A 72 6.90 -1.03 -6.42
CA GLY A 72 6.74 -1.43 -5.02
C GLY A 72 8.04 -1.26 -4.21
N THR A 73 8.04 -1.73 -2.96
CA THR A 73 9.21 -1.60 -2.06
C THR A 73 10.42 -2.38 -2.53
N HIS A 74 10.21 -3.50 -3.22
CA HIS A 74 11.30 -4.33 -3.76
C HIS A 74 12.14 -3.58 -4.80
N GLN A 75 11.53 -2.78 -5.67
CA GLN A 75 12.26 -1.97 -6.65
C GLN A 75 13.09 -0.89 -5.96
N CYS A 76 12.59 -0.29 -4.88
CA CYS A 76 13.35 0.63 -4.05
C CYS A 76 14.58 -0.06 -3.42
N LEU A 77 14.38 -1.27 -2.88
CA LEU A 77 15.47 -2.07 -2.31
C LEU A 77 16.55 -2.39 -3.35
N LEU A 78 16.17 -2.75 -4.57
CA LEU A 78 17.13 -3.00 -5.66
C LEU A 78 17.91 -1.73 -6.01
N ALA A 79 17.24 -0.57 -6.10
CA ALA A 79 17.90 0.71 -6.37
C ALA A 79 18.90 1.08 -5.28
N VAL A 80 18.55 0.84 -4.00
CA VAL A 80 19.47 1.04 -2.87
C VAL A 80 20.68 0.13 -2.97
N ARG A 81 20.50 -1.17 -3.24
CA ARG A 81 21.62 -2.12 -3.40
C ARG A 81 22.56 -1.70 -4.52
N GLU A 82 22.02 -1.27 -5.64
CA GLU A 82 22.80 -0.79 -6.79
C GLU A 82 23.61 0.46 -6.42
N ASN A 83 23.01 1.45 -5.78
CA ASN A 83 23.70 2.68 -5.39
C ASN A 83 24.76 2.44 -4.30
N VAL A 84 24.49 1.59 -3.31
CA VAL A 84 25.48 1.21 -2.29
C VAL A 84 26.66 0.50 -2.95
N MET A 85 26.42 -0.45 -3.88
CA MET A 85 27.48 -1.11 -4.61
C MET A 85 28.31 -0.13 -5.45
N ARG A 86 27.65 0.82 -6.11
CA ARG A 86 28.30 1.83 -6.97
C ARG A 86 29.18 2.81 -6.16
N ILE A 87 28.71 3.22 -4.98
CA ILE A 87 29.40 4.28 -4.19
C ILE A 87 30.39 3.68 -3.19
N HIS A 88 30.02 2.59 -2.54
CA HIS A 88 30.79 2.00 -1.44
C HIS A 88 31.51 0.70 -1.82
N HIS A 89 31.32 0.20 -3.05
CA HIS A 89 31.91 -1.04 -3.55
C HIS A 89 31.65 -2.27 -2.66
N THR A 90 30.50 -2.31 -2.00
CA THR A 90 30.08 -3.37 -1.09
C THR A 90 28.58 -3.60 -1.15
N THR A 91 28.12 -4.64 -0.47
CA THR A 91 26.69 -4.95 -0.33
C THR A 91 26.19 -4.55 1.06
N VAL A 92 24.88 -4.30 1.17
CA VAL A 92 24.17 -4.07 2.43
C VAL A 92 23.11 -5.14 2.60
N ASP A 93 23.00 -5.67 3.81
CA ASP A 93 21.97 -6.64 4.18
C ASP A 93 20.56 -6.04 4.01
N GLU A 94 19.64 -6.84 3.49
CA GLU A 94 18.26 -6.44 3.28
C GLU A 94 17.55 -5.99 4.57
N ALA A 95 17.87 -6.65 5.69
CA ALA A 95 17.28 -6.29 6.98
C ALA A 95 17.66 -4.86 7.40
N ILE A 96 18.88 -4.40 7.08
CA ILE A 96 19.32 -3.03 7.34
C ILE A 96 18.55 -2.05 6.46
N ILE A 97 18.43 -2.33 5.17
CA ILE A 97 17.67 -1.49 4.22
C ILE A 97 16.21 -1.39 4.68
N ASN A 98 15.58 -2.51 4.97
CA ASN A 98 14.19 -2.56 5.44
C ASN A 98 13.99 -1.81 6.76
N ARG A 99 14.99 -1.83 7.65
CA ARG A 99 14.98 -1.02 8.88
C ARG A 99 14.98 0.48 8.56
N VAL A 100 15.83 0.93 7.63
CA VAL A 100 15.85 2.33 7.18
C VAL A 100 14.51 2.69 6.52
N PHE A 101 13.95 1.84 5.67
CA PHE A 101 12.65 2.09 5.05
C PHE A 101 11.54 2.27 6.08
N ARG A 102 11.53 1.43 7.11
CA ARG A 102 10.48 1.42 8.14
C ARG A 102 10.59 2.57 9.14
N PHE A 103 11.81 2.94 9.53
CA PHE A 103 12.06 3.87 10.63
C PHE A 103 12.74 5.17 10.22
N GLY A 104 13.15 5.31 8.95
CA GLY A 104 13.91 6.46 8.44
C GLY A 104 15.39 6.43 8.86
N THR A 105 15.81 5.45 9.66
CA THR A 105 17.19 5.38 10.20
C THR A 105 17.59 3.95 10.57
N ALA A 106 18.89 3.72 10.73
CA ALA A 106 19.48 2.51 11.30
C ALA A 106 20.80 2.86 11.98
N ASP A 107 21.29 1.98 12.88
CA ASP A 107 22.59 2.10 13.52
C ASP A 107 23.69 1.57 12.58
N ILE A 108 24.10 2.43 11.63
CA ILE A 108 25.14 2.18 10.63
C ILE A 108 25.95 3.45 10.40
N LYS A 109 27.09 3.34 9.71
CA LYS A 109 27.89 4.52 9.33
C LYS A 109 27.06 5.53 8.56
N GLU A 110 27.25 6.81 8.85
CA GLU A 110 26.49 7.93 8.30
C GLU A 110 26.49 7.97 6.76
N ASP A 111 27.63 7.70 6.14
CA ASP A 111 27.74 7.69 4.67
C ASP A 111 26.83 6.63 4.01
N TYR A 112 26.71 5.45 4.64
CA TYR A 112 25.81 4.40 4.17
C TYR A 112 24.36 4.79 4.41
N LEU A 113 24.05 5.30 5.60
CA LEU A 113 22.69 5.77 5.92
C LEU A 113 22.25 6.85 4.92
N LYS A 114 23.14 7.81 4.64
CA LYS A 114 22.89 8.87 3.66
C LYS A 114 22.62 8.29 2.25
N THR A 115 23.43 7.35 1.78
CA THR A 115 23.21 6.73 0.47
C THR A 115 21.85 6.03 0.39
N ILE A 116 21.44 5.32 1.45
CA ILE A 116 20.15 4.61 1.50
C ILE A 116 19.01 5.62 1.53
N THR A 117 19.10 6.66 2.38
CA THR A 117 18.04 7.66 2.53
C THR A 117 17.88 8.54 1.29
N ASP A 118 18.97 8.98 0.67
CA ASP A 118 18.93 9.75 -0.58
C ASP A 118 18.26 8.92 -1.68
N THR A 119 18.65 7.64 -1.82
CA THR A 119 18.06 6.75 -2.84
C THR A 119 16.56 6.53 -2.57
N ALA A 120 16.17 6.33 -1.32
CA ALA A 120 14.76 6.17 -0.97
C ALA A 120 13.95 7.45 -1.23
N THR A 121 14.54 8.63 -0.98
CA THR A 121 13.94 9.93 -1.26
C THR A 121 13.70 10.12 -2.76
N ASP A 122 14.70 9.83 -3.60
CA ASP A 122 14.57 9.89 -5.05
C ASP A 122 13.51 8.90 -5.57
N TYR A 123 13.47 7.71 -4.97
CA TYR A 123 12.47 6.70 -5.30
C TYR A 123 11.05 7.19 -4.98
N VAL A 124 10.85 7.78 -3.83
CA VAL A 124 9.55 8.34 -3.40
C VAL A 124 9.15 9.53 -4.28
N ALA A 125 10.10 10.39 -4.66
CA ALA A 125 9.84 11.43 -5.65
C ALA A 125 9.34 10.84 -6.99
N GLY A 126 9.90 9.69 -7.39
CA GLY A 126 9.43 8.89 -8.53
C GLY A 126 8.01 8.34 -8.35
N ILE A 127 7.59 7.95 -7.13
CA ILE A 127 6.19 7.58 -6.84
C ILE A 127 5.28 8.78 -7.12
N PHE A 128 5.55 9.94 -6.51
CA PHE A 128 4.72 11.13 -6.72
C PHE A 128 4.69 11.60 -8.19
N LYS A 129 5.79 11.40 -8.93
CA LYS A 129 5.80 11.66 -10.37
C LYS A 129 4.77 10.78 -11.10
N ARG A 130 4.76 9.45 -10.82
CA ARG A 130 3.79 8.52 -11.41
C ARG A 130 2.35 8.82 -11.00
N LEU A 131 2.12 9.18 -9.75
CA LEU A 131 0.78 9.60 -9.32
C LEU A 131 0.30 10.80 -10.15
N ARG A 132 1.17 11.79 -10.46
CA ARG A 132 0.83 12.92 -11.32
C ARG A 132 0.62 12.53 -12.79
N GLU A 133 1.35 11.54 -13.29
CA GLU A 133 1.13 10.97 -14.64
C GLU A 133 -0.25 10.30 -14.73
N HIS A 134 -0.79 9.81 -13.59
CA HIS A 134 -2.15 9.33 -13.42
C HIS A 134 -3.10 10.40 -12.87
N GLU A 135 -2.88 11.67 -13.22
CA GLU A 135 -3.77 12.80 -12.93
C GLU A 135 -3.92 13.18 -11.43
N TYR A 136 -3.03 12.72 -10.54
CA TYR A 136 -3.01 13.20 -9.17
C TYR A 136 -2.69 14.69 -9.12
N ASN A 137 -3.62 15.47 -8.57
CA ASN A 137 -3.40 16.88 -8.28
C ASN A 137 -3.52 17.12 -6.76
N PRO A 138 -2.39 17.41 -6.05
CA PRO A 138 -2.39 17.55 -4.60
C PRO A 138 -3.22 18.76 -4.11
N GLU A 139 -3.50 19.74 -4.94
CA GLU A 139 -4.31 20.90 -4.55
C GLU A 139 -5.82 20.61 -4.63
N LEU A 140 -6.23 19.68 -5.50
CA LEU A 140 -7.64 19.42 -5.78
C LEU A 140 -8.16 18.14 -5.10
N MET A 141 -7.29 17.16 -4.82
CA MET A 141 -7.70 15.87 -4.28
C MET A 141 -6.84 15.42 -3.09
N ARG A 142 -7.41 14.58 -2.23
CA ARG A 142 -6.68 13.93 -1.15
C ARG A 142 -6.04 12.64 -1.64
N LEU A 143 -4.90 12.28 -1.05
CA LEU A 143 -4.22 11.02 -1.29
C LEU A 143 -4.30 10.15 -0.04
N TYR A 144 -4.71 8.89 -0.22
CA TYR A 144 -4.68 7.85 0.81
C TYR A 144 -3.62 6.83 0.44
N VAL A 145 -2.57 6.74 1.25
CA VAL A 145 -1.46 5.81 1.05
C VAL A 145 -1.65 4.60 1.95
N LEU A 146 -1.55 3.41 1.37
CA LEU A 146 -1.80 2.12 2.00
C LEU A 146 -0.65 1.15 1.73
N GLY A 147 -0.72 -0.01 2.37
CA GLY A 147 0.19 -1.14 2.14
C GLY A 147 1.52 -1.01 2.88
N GLY A 148 2.31 -2.08 2.81
CA GLY A 148 3.59 -2.16 3.53
C GLY A 148 4.64 -1.14 3.10
N GLY A 149 4.48 -0.55 1.90
CA GLY A 149 5.35 0.51 1.39
C GLY A 149 4.94 1.93 1.80
N SER A 150 3.84 2.10 2.54
CA SER A 150 3.40 3.40 3.05
C SER A 150 4.48 4.10 3.90
N CYS A 151 5.31 3.33 4.60
CA CYS A 151 6.44 3.82 5.37
C CYS A 151 7.48 4.59 4.53
N LEU A 152 7.64 4.25 3.25
CA LEU A 152 8.51 4.99 2.34
C LEU A 152 8.02 6.42 2.15
N ILE A 153 6.72 6.59 1.89
CA ILE A 153 6.11 7.92 1.74
C ILE A 153 6.25 8.70 3.03
N ARG A 154 5.96 8.08 4.18
CA ARG A 154 6.04 8.73 5.49
C ARG A 154 7.44 9.23 5.80
N ASN A 155 8.46 8.41 5.55
CA ASN A 155 9.84 8.71 5.99
C ASN A 155 10.63 9.53 4.97
N PHE A 156 10.30 9.45 3.67
CA PHE A 156 11.11 10.04 2.60
C PHE A 156 10.31 10.94 1.65
N GLY A 157 8.99 11.08 1.85
CA GLY A 157 8.13 11.89 1.00
C GLY A 157 8.10 13.36 1.41
N VAL A 158 7.96 14.23 0.41
CA VAL A 158 7.63 15.65 0.59
C VAL A 158 6.20 15.85 0.13
N TYR A 159 5.29 16.14 1.06
CA TYR A 159 3.86 16.28 0.79
C TYR A 159 3.17 17.17 1.83
N ASP A 160 2.00 17.68 1.51
CA ASP A 160 1.13 18.38 2.47
C ASP A 160 0.41 17.35 3.36
N ALA A 161 0.80 17.28 4.64
CA ALA A 161 0.23 16.35 5.62
C ALA A 161 -1.28 16.58 5.87
N SER A 162 -1.83 17.75 5.52
CA SER A 162 -3.28 18.00 5.62
C SER A 162 -4.08 17.32 4.50
N ARG A 163 -3.41 16.89 3.42
CA ARG A 163 -4.03 16.32 2.22
C ARG A 163 -3.61 14.87 1.93
N VAL A 164 -2.63 14.35 2.66
CA VAL A 164 -2.16 12.97 2.53
C VAL A 164 -2.43 12.22 3.83
N THR A 165 -3.15 11.12 3.74
CA THR A 165 -3.39 10.20 4.85
C THR A 165 -2.59 8.93 4.62
N ILE A 166 -1.78 8.54 5.59
CA ILE A 166 -0.98 7.31 5.55
C ILE A 166 -1.59 6.30 6.51
N ASN A 167 -1.94 5.12 6.01
CA ASN A 167 -2.40 4.00 6.81
C ASN A 167 -1.31 2.95 6.90
N ASP A 168 -0.71 2.81 8.07
CA ASP A 168 0.36 1.85 8.37
C ASP A 168 -0.15 0.45 8.71
N ASP A 169 -1.46 0.24 8.75
CA ASP A 169 -2.04 -1.08 9.02
C ASP A 169 -1.91 -1.98 7.80
N ILE A 170 -0.94 -2.88 7.83
CA ILE A 170 -0.72 -3.88 6.78
C ILE A 170 -1.91 -4.83 6.57
N CYS A 171 -2.79 -4.93 7.56
CA CYS A 171 -4.01 -5.74 7.51
C CYS A 171 -5.25 -4.95 7.05
N ALA A 172 -5.12 -3.65 6.70
CA ALA A 172 -6.26 -2.80 6.35
C ALA A 172 -7.14 -3.41 5.25
N THR A 173 -6.54 -3.98 4.21
CA THR A 173 -7.28 -4.65 3.12
C THR A 173 -8.07 -5.87 3.62
N ALA A 174 -7.47 -6.72 4.47
CA ALA A 174 -8.15 -7.91 5.01
C ALA A 174 -9.32 -7.53 5.91
N LYS A 175 -9.12 -6.55 6.80
CA LYS A 175 -10.18 -5.99 7.66
C LYS A 175 -11.31 -5.36 6.83
N GLY A 176 -10.94 -4.69 5.74
CA GLY A 176 -11.91 -4.10 4.82
C GLY A 176 -12.76 -5.16 4.09
N TYR A 177 -12.16 -6.27 3.69
CA TYR A 177 -12.93 -7.39 3.11
C TYR A 177 -13.90 -8.00 4.13
N GLU A 178 -13.48 -8.20 5.37
CA GLU A 178 -14.35 -8.67 6.45
C GLU A 178 -15.53 -7.71 6.65
N TYR A 179 -15.27 -6.40 6.77
CA TYR A 179 -16.28 -5.37 6.91
C TYR A 179 -17.31 -5.37 5.75
N LEU A 180 -16.83 -5.48 4.50
CA LEU A 180 -17.70 -5.54 3.33
C LEU A 180 -18.53 -6.82 3.28
N ALA A 181 -17.95 -7.96 3.65
CA ALA A 181 -18.68 -9.22 3.74
C ALA A 181 -19.81 -9.17 4.79
N GLU A 182 -19.54 -8.61 5.96
CA GLU A 182 -20.57 -8.39 6.99
C GLU A 182 -21.70 -7.48 6.52
N LEU A 183 -21.37 -6.39 5.82
CA LEU A 183 -22.38 -5.48 5.27
C LEU A 183 -23.29 -6.19 4.25
N ASN A 184 -22.72 -7.05 3.40
CA ASN A 184 -23.48 -7.81 2.42
C ASN A 184 -24.37 -8.87 3.09
N ALA A 185 -23.87 -9.57 4.11
CA ALA A 185 -24.64 -10.55 4.87
C ALA A 185 -25.86 -9.89 5.55
N ARG A 186 -25.69 -8.72 6.15
CA ARG A 186 -26.79 -7.95 6.78
C ARG A 186 -27.86 -7.53 5.77
N LYS A 187 -27.46 -7.12 4.56
CA LYS A 187 -28.39 -6.75 3.47
C LYS A 187 -29.15 -7.97 2.91
N GLY A 188 -28.51 -9.14 2.86
CA GLY A 188 -29.12 -10.39 2.42
C GLY A 188 -30.21 -10.90 3.40
N ASN A 189 -30.00 -10.70 4.69
CA ASN A 189 -30.95 -11.09 5.75
C ASN A 189 -32.14 -10.12 5.91
N SER A 190 -32.12 -8.99 5.20
CA SER A 190 -33.20 -7.97 5.28
C SER A 190 -34.16 -8.04 4.08
N ARG A 191 -34.05 -9.08 3.27
CA ARG A 191 -34.98 -9.44 2.16
C ARG A 191 -35.67 -10.75 2.44
#